data_48575e0fc35e3b74a46e70d2e9bb797a
#
_entry.id   48575e0fc35e3b74a46e70d2e9bb797a
#
_cell.length_a   1.000
_cell.length_b   1.000
_cell.length_c   1.000
_cell.angle_alpha   90.00
_cell.angle_beta   90.00
_cell.angle_gamma   90.00
#
_symmetry.space_group_name_H-M   'P 1'
#
loop_
_entity.id
_entity.type
_entity.pdbx_description
1 polymer ?
#
loop_
_entity_poly.entity_id
_entity_poly.type
_entity_poly.pdbx_seq_one_letter_code
_entity_poly.pdbx_strand_id
1 'polypeptide(L)'
;MATRNLPVELTTLNLPNSGETTIPPAQCIAAGGGSLSTGNFRLVYFTAAKTESITKISTYAATAAAATPTLCRVGIYTIDGSGNLTLAASIANDTTIWSNNGVEYERALDVTFSKVAGTRYAVGSL
;
A
#
# COMPACT_ATOMS: atom_id res chain seq x y z
N MET A 1 28.67 -18.99 -20.54
CA MET A 1 27.83 -19.30 -19.37
C MET A 1 26.79 -18.23 -19.17
N ALA A 2 25.55 -18.60 -19.26
CA ALA A 2 24.50 -17.64 -19.05
C ALA A 2 24.29 -17.38 -17.55
N THR A 3 24.25 -16.13 -17.19
CA THR A 3 23.94 -15.73 -15.84
C THR A 3 22.43 -15.62 -15.67
N ARG A 4 21.96 -16.08 -14.58
CA ARG A 4 20.53 -15.96 -14.26
C ARG A 4 20.25 -14.60 -13.66
N ASN A 5 19.45 -13.86 -14.34
CA ASN A 5 19.04 -12.51 -13.93
C ASN A 5 17.58 -12.47 -13.50
N LEU A 6 17.06 -13.59 -13.05
CA LEU A 6 15.66 -13.69 -12.63
C LEU A 6 15.23 -12.63 -11.61
N PRO A 7 16.06 -12.30 -10.60
CA PRO A 7 15.68 -11.23 -9.68
C PRO A 7 15.55 -9.86 -10.34
N VAL A 8 16.39 -9.59 -11.36
CA VAL A 8 16.33 -8.34 -12.11
C VAL A 8 15.09 -8.30 -13.00
N GLU A 9 14.76 -9.40 -13.62
CA GLU A 9 13.56 -9.51 -14.46
C GLU A 9 12.30 -9.33 -13.61
N LEU A 10 12.26 -9.91 -12.42
CA LEU A 10 11.15 -9.74 -11.49
C LEU A 10 11.02 -8.30 -11.00
N THR A 11 12.13 -7.60 -10.81
CA THR A 11 12.10 -6.18 -10.44
C THR A 11 11.65 -5.29 -11.59
N THR A 12 11.92 -5.65 -12.82
CA THR A 12 11.46 -4.90 -13.98
C THR A 12 9.97 -5.06 -14.25
N LEU A 13 9.35 -6.09 -13.71
CA LEU A 13 7.89 -6.24 -13.73
C LEU A 13 7.19 -5.23 -12.82
N ASN A 14 7.87 -4.69 -11.84
CA ASN A 14 7.42 -3.55 -11.06
C ASN A 14 7.81 -2.26 -11.81
N LEU A 15 7.16 -2.03 -12.92
CA LEU A 15 7.60 -1.10 -13.94
C LEU A 15 7.59 0.36 -13.49
N PRO A 16 8.49 1.16 -14.08
CA PRO A 16 8.77 2.52 -13.64
C PRO A 16 7.57 3.48 -13.67
N ASN A 17 6.54 3.15 -14.38
CA ASN A 17 5.34 4.00 -14.49
C ASN A 17 4.19 3.54 -13.59
N SER A 18 4.32 2.40 -12.91
CA SER A 18 3.25 1.82 -12.11
C SER A 18 3.42 2.04 -10.61
N GLY A 19 4.43 2.79 -10.18
CA GLY A 19 4.72 2.94 -8.77
C GLY A 19 5.31 1.66 -8.15
N GLU A 20 5.59 1.73 -6.87
CA GLU A 20 6.07 0.59 -6.09
C GLU A 20 4.90 -0.15 -5.47
N THR A 21 4.83 -1.45 -5.66
CA THR A 21 3.81 -2.28 -5.04
C THR A 21 4.39 -3.04 -3.86
N THR A 22 3.68 -3.06 -2.74
CA THR A 22 4.06 -3.85 -1.57
C THR A 22 3.71 -5.33 -1.77
N ILE A 23 2.64 -5.60 -2.53
CA ILE A 23 2.19 -6.94 -2.90
C ILE A 23 1.82 -6.88 -4.39
N PRO A 24 2.28 -7.82 -5.22
CA PRO A 24 1.86 -7.88 -6.61
C PRO A 24 0.33 -7.98 -6.74
N PRO A 25 -0.31 -7.21 -7.63
CA PRO A 25 -1.77 -7.24 -7.79
C PRO A 25 -2.36 -8.63 -8.02
N ALA A 26 -1.63 -9.50 -8.71
CA ALA A 26 -2.03 -10.88 -8.94
C ALA A 26 -2.17 -11.70 -7.65
N GLN A 27 -1.42 -11.36 -6.60
CA GLN A 27 -1.54 -12.03 -5.29
C GLN A 27 -2.70 -11.48 -4.46
N CYS A 28 -3.17 -10.27 -4.76
CA CYS A 28 -4.33 -9.70 -4.08
C CYS A 28 -5.64 -10.40 -4.47
N ILE A 29 -5.67 -11.07 -5.60
CA ILE A 29 -6.84 -11.78 -6.13
C ILE A 29 -6.98 -13.17 -5.50
N ALA A 30 -5.88 -13.75 -5.03
CA ALA A 30 -5.91 -15.06 -4.36
C ALA A 30 -6.62 -14.94 -3.00
N ALA A 31 -7.50 -15.87 -2.73
CA ALA A 31 -8.26 -15.93 -1.47
C ALA A 31 -7.33 -15.91 -0.25
N GLY A 32 -7.68 -15.14 0.76
CA GLY A 32 -6.98 -15.10 2.03
C GLY A 32 -6.53 -13.72 2.49
N GLY A 33 -6.98 -12.67 1.85
CA GLY A 33 -6.85 -11.31 2.36
C GLY A 33 -7.52 -11.21 3.73
N GLY A 34 -6.82 -10.67 4.74
CA GLY A 34 -7.42 -10.42 6.03
C GLY A 34 -8.54 -9.39 5.90
N SER A 35 -9.69 -9.67 6.48
CA SER A 35 -10.77 -8.68 6.55
C SER A 35 -10.39 -7.54 7.49
N LEU A 36 -10.67 -6.31 7.09
CA LEU A 36 -10.75 -5.19 7.99
C LEU A 36 -12.06 -5.31 8.77
N SER A 37 -11.98 -5.22 10.07
CA SER A 37 -13.17 -5.15 10.95
C SER A 37 -13.21 -3.77 11.56
N THR A 38 -14.39 -3.32 11.92
CA THR A 38 -14.60 -2.03 12.61
C THR A 38 -13.64 -1.87 13.80
N GLY A 39 -12.90 -0.78 13.81
CA GLY A 39 -11.96 -0.45 14.88
C GLY A 39 -10.62 -1.18 14.82
N ASN A 40 -10.37 -1.99 13.81
CA ASN A 40 -9.09 -2.66 13.62
C ASN A 40 -8.18 -1.85 12.69
N PHE A 41 -7.07 -1.42 13.25
CA PHE A 41 -5.99 -0.80 12.49
C PHE A 41 -5.02 -1.88 12.02
N ARG A 42 -4.79 -1.93 10.71
CA ARG A 42 -3.85 -2.88 10.10
C ARG A 42 -2.66 -2.16 9.51
N LEU A 43 -1.49 -2.74 9.73
CA LEU A 43 -0.21 -2.23 9.24
C LEU A 43 0.44 -3.25 8.31
N VAL A 44 0.97 -2.73 7.21
CA VAL A 44 1.86 -3.44 6.29
C VAL A 44 3.19 -2.70 6.23
N TYR A 45 4.27 -3.39 6.56
CA TYR A 45 5.61 -2.83 6.51
C TYR A 45 6.26 -3.12 5.17
N PHE A 46 6.99 -2.15 4.65
CA PHE A 46 7.77 -2.32 3.43
C PHE A 46 9.07 -1.51 3.50
N THR A 47 10.05 -1.93 2.71
CA THR A 47 11.29 -1.18 2.51
C THR A 47 11.25 -0.58 1.10
N ALA A 48 11.41 0.73 1.01
CA ALA A 48 11.36 1.42 -0.28
C ALA A 48 12.51 0.95 -1.20
N ALA A 49 12.17 0.52 -2.41
CA ALA A 49 13.15 0.09 -3.39
C ALA A 49 13.82 1.26 -4.11
N LYS A 50 13.14 2.40 -4.19
CA LYS A 50 13.65 3.61 -4.86
C LYS A 50 13.30 4.87 -4.10
N THR A 51 14.12 5.91 -4.30
CA THR A 51 13.83 7.26 -3.81
C THR A 51 12.92 7.95 -4.80
N GLU A 52 11.74 8.33 -4.36
CA GLU A 52 10.76 9.06 -5.18
C GLU A 52 9.73 9.77 -4.33
N SER A 53 9.08 10.78 -4.91
CA SER A 53 7.93 11.44 -4.32
C SER A 53 6.65 10.81 -4.85
N ILE A 54 5.74 10.45 -3.95
CA ILE A 54 4.45 9.87 -4.29
C ILE A 54 3.31 10.79 -3.83
N THR A 55 2.28 10.89 -4.64
CA THR A 55 1.10 11.73 -4.39
C THR A 55 -0.17 10.93 -4.26
N LYS A 56 -0.10 9.63 -4.51
CA LYS A 56 -1.25 8.74 -4.49
C LYS A 56 -0.90 7.41 -3.83
N ILE A 57 -1.90 6.75 -3.30
CA ILE A 57 -1.80 5.39 -2.79
C ILE A 57 -2.93 4.54 -3.37
N SER A 58 -2.61 3.31 -3.73
CA SER A 58 -3.59 2.33 -4.21
C SER A 58 -3.79 1.23 -3.19
N THR A 59 -5.02 0.82 -3.03
CA THR A 59 -5.42 -0.35 -2.27
C THR A 59 -6.34 -1.23 -3.11
N TYR A 60 -6.43 -2.49 -2.76
CA TYR A 60 -7.21 -3.46 -3.51
C TYR A 60 -8.21 -4.18 -2.60
N ALA A 61 -9.49 -4.17 -2.98
CA ALA A 61 -10.52 -4.97 -2.32
C ALA A 61 -10.65 -6.31 -3.03
N ALA A 62 -10.20 -7.39 -2.38
CA ALA A 62 -10.09 -8.70 -3.03
C ALA A 62 -11.43 -9.42 -3.18
N THR A 63 -11.89 -10.10 -2.15
CA THR A 63 -13.03 -11.03 -2.23
C THR A 63 -14.30 -10.55 -1.54
N ALA A 64 -14.21 -9.54 -0.69
CA ALA A 64 -15.35 -9.00 0.02
C ALA A 64 -15.31 -7.47 0.02
N ALA A 65 -16.43 -6.88 -0.32
CA ALA A 65 -16.62 -5.44 -0.23
C ALA A 65 -16.82 -4.99 1.22
N ALA A 66 -16.48 -3.74 1.49
CA ALA A 66 -16.80 -3.12 2.77
C ALA A 66 -18.32 -2.86 2.86
N ALA A 67 -18.92 -3.29 3.96
CA ALA A 67 -20.34 -3.08 4.22
C ALA A 67 -20.54 -1.82 5.07
N THR A 68 -21.15 -0.79 4.49
CA THR A 68 -21.54 0.45 5.19
C THR A 68 -20.48 1.05 6.12
N PRO A 69 -19.25 1.27 5.66
CA PRO A 69 -18.24 1.85 6.52
C PRO A 69 -18.55 3.32 6.82
N THR A 70 -18.24 3.75 8.03
CA THR A 70 -18.35 5.17 8.43
C THR A 70 -17.00 5.87 8.44
N LEU A 71 -15.92 5.09 8.51
CA LEU A 71 -14.56 5.58 8.48
C LEU A 71 -13.68 4.61 7.68
N CYS A 72 -13.10 5.12 6.61
CA CYS A 72 -12.09 4.42 5.83
C CYS A 72 -10.91 5.35 5.60
N ARG A 73 -9.76 5.02 6.14
CA ARG A 73 -8.52 5.79 5.97
C ARG A 73 -7.35 4.89 5.67
N VAL A 74 -6.47 5.39 4.84
CA VAL A 74 -5.16 4.79 4.57
C VAL A 74 -4.09 5.85 4.80
N GLY A 75 -3.02 5.48 5.47
CA GLY A 75 -1.93 6.40 5.75
C GLY A 75 -0.57 5.74 5.61
N ILE A 76 0.43 6.56 5.33
CA ILE A 76 1.84 6.17 5.28
C ILE A 76 2.51 6.68 6.55
N TYR A 77 3.30 5.82 7.16
CA TYR A 77 3.98 6.09 8.43
C TYR A 77 5.48 5.95 8.26
N THR A 78 6.21 6.91 8.82
CA THR A 78 7.63 6.76 9.08
C THR A 78 7.84 5.95 10.35
N ILE A 79 9.00 5.30 10.44
CA ILE A 79 9.38 4.46 11.58
C ILE A 79 10.69 5.01 12.13
N ASP A 80 10.72 5.37 13.41
CA ASP A 80 11.95 5.81 14.06
C ASP A 80 12.84 4.63 14.51
N GLY A 81 14.03 4.92 15.03
CA GLY A 81 14.96 3.91 15.51
C GLY A 81 14.45 3.08 16.69
N SER A 82 13.41 3.52 17.36
CA SER A 82 12.75 2.81 18.48
C SER A 82 11.52 2.03 18.01
N GLY A 83 11.17 2.12 16.72
CA GLY A 83 10.01 1.44 16.15
C GLY A 83 8.70 2.22 16.29
N ASN A 84 8.74 3.48 16.73
CA ASN A 84 7.53 4.29 16.80
C ASN A 84 7.09 4.74 15.41
N LEU A 85 5.79 4.78 15.21
CA LEU A 85 5.16 5.18 13.96
C LEU A 85 4.71 6.64 14.03
N THR A 86 5.04 7.40 13.00
CA THR A 86 4.54 8.77 12.82
C THR A 86 3.84 8.87 11.47
N LEU A 87 2.60 9.33 11.46
CA LEU A 87 1.84 9.54 10.23
C LEU A 87 2.53 10.61 9.39
N ALA A 88 2.89 10.27 8.16
CA ALA A 88 3.58 11.16 7.23
C ALA A 88 2.67 11.69 6.11
N ALA A 89 1.73 10.89 5.66
CA ALA A 89 0.73 11.28 4.66
C ALA A 89 -0.50 10.35 4.77
N SER A 90 -1.66 10.83 4.39
CA SER A 90 -2.89 10.04 4.45
C SER A 90 -3.87 10.40 3.33
N ILE A 91 -4.84 9.54 3.09
CA ILE A 91 -6.03 9.90 2.32
C ILE A 91 -7.07 10.54 3.23
N ALA A 92 -7.93 11.37 2.67
CA ALA A 92 -9.14 11.81 3.35
C ALA A 92 -10.04 10.61 3.69
N ASN A 93 -10.93 10.75 4.67
CA ASN A 93 -11.94 9.72 4.92
C ASN A 93 -12.81 9.53 3.67
N ASP A 94 -12.83 8.32 3.14
CA ASP A 94 -13.60 7.97 1.96
C ASP A 94 -14.34 6.65 2.18
N THR A 95 -15.60 6.74 2.52
CA THR A 95 -16.47 5.58 2.79
C THR A 95 -16.84 4.81 1.51
N THR A 96 -16.43 5.28 0.33
CA THR A 96 -16.62 4.57 -0.94
C THR A 96 -15.45 3.67 -1.31
N ILE A 97 -14.30 3.84 -0.64
CA ILE A 97 -13.16 2.94 -0.81
C ILE A 97 -13.58 1.53 -0.35
N TRP A 98 -13.19 0.52 -1.10
CA TRP A 98 -13.52 -0.89 -0.87
C TRP A 98 -15.02 -1.24 -0.98
N SER A 99 -15.83 -0.39 -1.60
CA SER A 99 -17.26 -0.64 -1.79
C SER A 99 -17.59 -1.78 -2.76
N ASN A 100 -16.63 -2.17 -3.61
CA ASN A 100 -16.76 -3.31 -4.53
C ASN A 100 -15.56 -4.24 -4.39
N ASN A 101 -15.80 -5.53 -4.53
CA ASN A 101 -14.74 -6.53 -4.58
C ASN A 101 -14.08 -6.58 -5.96
N GLY A 102 -12.84 -7.05 -6.01
CA GLY A 102 -12.06 -7.18 -7.24
C GLY A 102 -11.65 -5.85 -7.87
N VAL A 103 -11.63 -4.76 -7.09
CA VAL A 103 -11.37 -3.41 -7.59
C VAL A 103 -10.17 -2.79 -6.89
N GLU A 104 -9.32 -2.13 -7.67
CA GLU A 104 -8.27 -1.25 -7.18
C GLU A 104 -8.84 0.15 -6.92
N TYR A 105 -8.52 0.69 -5.77
CA TYR A 105 -8.89 2.04 -5.36
C TYR A 105 -7.65 2.91 -5.21
N GLU A 106 -7.44 3.81 -6.16
CA GLU A 106 -6.38 4.82 -6.08
C GLU A 106 -6.95 6.11 -5.46
N ARG A 107 -6.23 6.67 -4.49
CA ARG A 107 -6.60 7.95 -3.85
C ARG A 107 -5.39 8.85 -3.69
N ALA A 108 -5.64 10.14 -3.84
CA ALA A 108 -4.64 11.17 -3.58
C ALA A 108 -4.30 11.24 -2.08
N LEU A 109 -3.04 11.43 -1.79
CA LEU A 109 -2.57 11.77 -0.46
C LEU A 109 -2.83 13.26 -0.16
N ASP A 110 -3.04 13.58 1.10
CA ASP A 110 -3.20 14.95 1.60
C ASP A 110 -1.95 15.80 1.41
N VAL A 111 -0.79 15.16 1.47
CA VAL A 111 0.52 15.76 1.20
C VAL A 111 1.37 14.83 0.35
N THR A 112 2.27 15.40 -0.44
CA THR A 112 3.28 14.61 -1.16
C THR A 112 4.20 13.93 -0.17
N PHE A 113 4.34 12.62 -0.28
CA PHE A 113 5.25 11.84 0.55
C PHE A 113 6.51 11.49 -0.24
N SER A 114 7.67 11.90 0.29
CA SER A 114 8.98 11.57 -0.29
C SER A 114 9.58 10.37 0.44
N LYS A 115 9.66 9.24 -0.23
CA LYS A 115 10.32 8.04 0.30
C LYS A 115 11.76 7.95 -0.17
N VAL A 116 12.61 7.34 0.64
CA VAL A 116 14.04 7.14 0.39
C VAL A 116 14.32 5.65 0.25
N ALA A 117 15.04 5.27 -0.81
CA ALA A 117 15.45 3.89 -1.03
C ALA A 117 16.17 3.30 0.18
N GLY A 118 15.85 2.06 0.53
CA GLY A 118 16.40 1.35 1.69
C GLY A 118 15.76 1.72 3.03
N THR A 119 14.93 2.73 3.09
CA THR A 119 14.22 3.13 4.31
C THR A 119 12.94 2.31 4.49
N ARG A 120 12.69 1.89 5.72
CA ARG A 120 11.49 1.13 6.09
C ARG A 120 10.35 2.08 6.47
N TYR A 121 9.20 1.79 5.93
CA TYR A 121 7.94 2.50 6.17
C TYR A 121 6.82 1.53 6.52
N ALA A 122 5.68 2.05 6.93
CA ALA A 122 4.46 1.27 7.08
C ALA A 122 3.30 1.95 6.36
N VAL A 123 2.39 1.14 5.84
CA VAL A 123 1.07 1.58 5.38
C VAL A 123 0.04 1.05 6.36
N GLY A 124 -0.77 1.93 6.89
CA GLY A 124 -1.84 1.60 7.80
C GLY A 124 -3.21 1.82 7.16
N SER A 125 -4.14 0.93 7.45
CA SER A 125 -5.54 1.04 7.02
C SER A 125 -6.49 0.82 8.19
N LEU A 126 -7.55 1.60 8.20
CA LEU A 126 -8.63 1.61 9.21
C LEU A 126 -9.98 1.67 8.51
#